data_03832e338391909d3a083e8d67c3e576
#
_entry.id   03832e338391909d3a083e8d67c3e576
#
_cell.length_a   1.000
_cell.length_b   1.000
_cell.length_c   1.000
_cell.angle_alpha   90.00
_cell.angle_beta   90.00
_cell.angle_gamma   90.00
#
_symmetry.space_group_name_H-M   'P 1'
#
loop_
_entity.id
_entity.type
_entity.pdbx_description
1 polymer ?
#
loop_
_entity_poly.entity_id
_entity_poly.type
_entity_poly.pdbx_seq_one_letter_code
_entity_poly.pdbx_strand_id
1 'polypeptide(L)'
;LFVLGLGIGLPIFIASVFGSQYLPKPGLWMDRLKFSFGFVMLALALYFIRPLIPSVLYFILLGAVLLLLAGYCLLKILPHISRSIAKAMVMILSIMIALGGAWHINYALAQMSVTQAEQILAWQQVNTEDELSSALARFKGQTVIIDVYADWCVACQPIEHEVLPREDVQDALRNIARIKLDLTNYHSSQDELLKQWQILGPPTMIMLDVSHQEQRELRLTGTFSAAQLLARLEQLQTGERE
;
A
#
# COMPACT_ATOMS: atom_id res chain seq x y z
N LEU A 1 -2.51 7.12 -32.29
CA LEU A 1 -3.91 7.11 -31.83
C LEU A 1 -4.82 6.28 -32.71
N PHE A 2 -4.76 6.42 -34.07
CA PHE A 2 -5.58 5.66 -35.02
C PHE A 2 -5.33 4.13 -34.91
N VAL A 3 -4.06 3.71 -34.90
CA VAL A 3 -3.67 2.30 -34.78
C VAL A 3 -4.12 1.71 -33.44
N LEU A 4 -4.06 2.48 -32.35
CA LEU A 4 -4.57 2.07 -31.04
C LEU A 4 -6.09 1.87 -31.06
N GLY A 5 -6.81 2.82 -31.66
CA GLY A 5 -8.27 2.73 -31.82
C GLY A 5 -8.69 1.51 -32.66
N LEU A 6 -7.94 1.22 -33.72
CA LEU A 6 -8.16 0.04 -34.57
C LEU A 6 -7.89 -1.26 -33.81
N GLY A 7 -6.82 -1.29 -33.00
CA GLY A 7 -6.47 -2.46 -32.18
C GLY A 7 -7.50 -2.79 -31.10
N ILE A 8 -8.15 -1.78 -30.51
CA ILE A 8 -9.22 -1.99 -29.52
C ILE A 8 -10.57 -2.25 -30.20
N GLY A 9 -10.87 -1.55 -31.30
CA GLY A 9 -12.14 -1.65 -32.00
C GLY A 9 -12.33 -2.92 -32.82
N LEU A 10 -11.25 -3.44 -33.42
CA LEU A 10 -11.32 -4.60 -34.31
C LEU A 10 -11.83 -5.88 -33.60
N PRO A 11 -11.35 -6.27 -32.43
CA PRO A 11 -11.87 -7.43 -31.70
C PRO A 11 -13.34 -7.28 -31.33
N ILE A 12 -13.78 -6.07 -30.94
CA ILE A 12 -15.16 -5.79 -30.57
C ILE A 12 -16.06 -5.86 -31.81
N PHE A 13 -15.59 -5.33 -32.95
CA PHE A 13 -16.31 -5.39 -34.22
C PHE A 13 -16.47 -6.84 -34.70
N ILE A 14 -15.41 -7.64 -34.66
CA ILE A 14 -15.44 -9.06 -35.00
C ILE A 14 -16.40 -9.82 -34.09
N ALA A 15 -16.36 -9.57 -32.79
CA ALA A 15 -17.26 -10.18 -31.82
C ALA A 15 -18.73 -9.78 -32.06
N SER A 16 -19.00 -8.54 -32.49
CA SER A 16 -20.36 -8.07 -32.78
C SER A 16 -20.94 -8.68 -34.06
N VAL A 17 -20.12 -8.81 -35.11
CA VAL A 17 -20.59 -9.31 -36.41
C VAL A 17 -20.70 -10.84 -36.41
N PHE A 18 -19.73 -11.54 -35.84
CA PHE A 18 -19.67 -13.01 -35.88
C PHE A 18 -20.15 -13.67 -34.59
N GLY A 19 -20.29 -12.91 -33.50
CA GLY A 19 -20.62 -13.43 -32.17
C GLY A 19 -21.96 -14.18 -32.13
N SER A 20 -22.96 -13.75 -32.89
CA SER A 20 -24.27 -14.41 -32.93
C SER A 20 -24.23 -15.84 -33.49
N GLN A 21 -23.25 -16.17 -34.35
CA GLN A 21 -23.10 -17.48 -34.94
C GLN A 21 -22.22 -18.44 -34.14
N TYR A 22 -21.26 -17.90 -33.36
CA TYR A 22 -20.28 -18.70 -32.62
C TYR A 22 -20.55 -18.77 -31.12
N LEU A 23 -21.37 -17.85 -30.56
CA LEU A 23 -21.71 -17.93 -29.13
C LEU A 23 -22.76 -19.04 -28.90
N PRO A 24 -22.49 -19.97 -27.99
CA PRO A 24 -23.48 -20.96 -27.58
C PRO A 24 -24.72 -20.28 -27.01
N LYS A 25 -25.90 -20.84 -27.27
CA LYS A 25 -27.18 -20.32 -26.78
C LYS A 25 -27.12 -20.05 -25.27
N PRO A 26 -27.71 -18.93 -24.80
CA PRO A 26 -27.72 -18.60 -23.39
C PRO A 26 -28.40 -19.71 -22.58
N GLY A 27 -27.67 -20.29 -21.64
CA GLY A 27 -28.11 -21.37 -20.77
C GLY A 27 -27.41 -21.25 -19.40
N LEU A 28 -27.56 -22.27 -18.55
CA LEU A 28 -26.93 -22.35 -17.23
C LEU A 28 -25.39 -22.08 -17.23
N TRP A 29 -24.74 -22.23 -18.38
CA TRP A 29 -23.33 -21.89 -18.58
C TRP A 29 -23.10 -20.38 -18.51
N MET A 30 -24.01 -19.58 -19.08
CA MET A 30 -23.89 -18.11 -19.09
C MET A 30 -23.99 -17.54 -17.66
N ASP A 31 -24.82 -18.11 -16.80
CA ASP A 31 -24.94 -17.67 -15.42
C ASP A 31 -23.67 -18.00 -14.60
N ARG A 32 -23.04 -19.14 -14.88
CA ARG A 32 -21.73 -19.46 -14.28
C ARG A 32 -20.64 -18.50 -14.71
N LEU A 33 -20.64 -18.12 -15.99
CA LEU A 33 -19.68 -17.16 -16.54
C LEU A 33 -19.85 -15.77 -15.90
N LYS A 34 -21.10 -15.27 -15.81
CA LYS A 34 -21.41 -14.00 -15.15
C LYS A 34 -20.94 -13.99 -13.69
N PHE A 35 -21.16 -15.09 -12.98
CA PHE A 35 -20.72 -15.23 -11.60
C PHE A 35 -19.19 -15.21 -11.47
N SER A 36 -18.46 -15.89 -12.36
CA SER A 36 -17.00 -15.85 -12.41
C SER A 36 -16.47 -14.45 -12.68
N PHE A 37 -17.06 -13.71 -13.62
CA PHE A 37 -16.71 -12.32 -13.88
C PHE A 37 -16.97 -11.40 -12.67
N GLY A 38 -18.07 -11.65 -11.94
CA GLY A 38 -18.34 -10.93 -10.68
C GLY A 38 -17.22 -11.09 -9.66
N PHE A 39 -16.67 -12.29 -9.52
CA PHE A 39 -15.51 -12.52 -8.63
C PHE A 39 -14.24 -11.84 -9.10
N VAL A 40 -13.97 -11.86 -10.41
CA VAL A 40 -12.81 -11.17 -10.98
C VAL A 40 -12.91 -9.65 -10.74
N MET A 41 -14.12 -9.08 -10.94
CA MET A 41 -14.35 -7.66 -10.69
C MET A 41 -14.22 -7.31 -9.20
N LEU A 42 -14.72 -8.19 -8.31
CA LEU A 42 -14.56 -8.00 -6.86
C LEU A 42 -13.08 -8.06 -6.44
N ALA A 43 -12.32 -9.00 -6.98
CA ALA A 43 -10.88 -9.11 -6.71
C ALA A 43 -10.11 -7.89 -7.20
N LEU A 44 -10.45 -7.38 -8.41
CA LEU A 44 -9.90 -6.15 -8.94
C LEU A 44 -10.26 -4.93 -8.06
N ALA A 45 -11.51 -4.82 -7.64
CA ALA A 45 -11.94 -3.75 -6.75
C ALA A 45 -11.16 -3.76 -5.42
N LEU A 46 -10.98 -4.94 -4.81
CA LEU A 46 -10.17 -5.11 -3.62
C LEU A 46 -8.69 -4.75 -3.86
N TYR A 47 -8.14 -5.09 -5.02
CA TYR A 47 -6.78 -4.72 -5.37
C TYR A 47 -6.59 -3.20 -5.50
N PHE A 48 -7.52 -2.52 -6.18
CA PHE A 48 -7.45 -1.07 -6.38
C PHE A 48 -7.75 -0.25 -5.11
N ILE A 49 -8.54 -0.78 -4.18
CA ILE A 49 -8.83 -0.10 -2.91
C ILE A 49 -7.68 -0.22 -1.89
N ARG A 50 -6.73 -1.12 -2.11
CA ARG A 50 -5.60 -1.38 -1.20
C ARG A 50 -4.84 -0.12 -0.79
N PRO A 51 -4.47 0.83 -1.68
CA PRO A 51 -3.74 2.03 -1.29
C PRO A 51 -4.59 3.08 -0.56
N LEU A 52 -5.93 2.92 -0.54
CA LEU A 52 -6.86 3.89 0.06
C LEU A 52 -7.27 3.54 1.50
N ILE A 53 -6.98 2.30 1.93
CA ILE A 53 -7.38 1.82 3.26
C ILE A 53 -6.18 1.30 4.05
N PRO A 54 -6.20 1.41 5.39
CA PRO A 54 -5.17 0.85 6.23
C PRO A 54 -4.97 -0.64 5.96
N SER A 55 -3.70 -1.10 5.97
CA SER A 55 -3.34 -2.49 5.67
C SER A 55 -4.12 -3.50 6.53
N VAL A 56 -4.32 -3.19 7.80
CA VAL A 56 -5.10 -4.02 8.73
C VAL A 56 -6.53 -4.22 8.24
N LEU A 57 -7.22 -3.14 7.85
CA LEU A 57 -8.60 -3.21 7.36
C LEU A 57 -8.67 -3.99 6.04
N TYR A 58 -7.68 -3.82 5.16
CA TYR A 58 -7.59 -4.58 3.92
C TYR A 58 -7.50 -6.10 4.18
N PHE A 59 -6.62 -6.54 5.08
CA PHE A 59 -6.48 -7.97 5.40
C PHE A 59 -7.72 -8.56 6.08
N ILE A 60 -8.41 -7.78 6.91
CA ILE A 60 -9.69 -8.19 7.51
C ILE A 60 -10.76 -8.38 6.43
N LEU A 61 -10.91 -7.41 5.52
CA LEU A 61 -11.89 -7.48 4.42
C LEU A 61 -11.58 -8.65 3.49
N LEU A 62 -10.32 -8.84 3.11
CA LEU A 62 -9.89 -9.96 2.28
C LEU A 62 -10.19 -11.30 2.96
N GLY A 63 -9.84 -11.44 4.23
CA GLY A 63 -10.14 -12.63 5.02
C GLY A 63 -11.64 -12.91 5.13
N ALA A 64 -12.47 -11.88 5.35
CA ALA A 64 -13.91 -12.01 5.40
C ALA A 64 -14.50 -12.49 4.06
N VAL A 65 -14.06 -11.94 2.93
CA VAL A 65 -14.49 -12.36 1.59
C VAL A 65 -14.12 -13.82 1.33
N LEU A 66 -12.91 -14.26 1.72
CA LEU A 66 -12.49 -15.66 1.58
C LEU A 66 -13.34 -16.60 2.44
N LEU A 67 -13.67 -16.22 3.68
CA LEU A 67 -14.53 -17.02 4.56
C LEU A 67 -15.96 -17.11 4.02
N LEU A 68 -16.51 -16.01 3.50
CA LEU A 68 -17.83 -16.02 2.86
C LEU A 68 -17.84 -16.90 1.61
N LEU A 69 -16.80 -16.88 0.81
CA LEU A 69 -16.64 -17.73 -0.37
C LEU A 69 -16.57 -19.20 0.03
N ALA A 70 -15.76 -19.55 1.03
CA ALA A 70 -15.67 -20.91 1.55
C ALA A 70 -17.03 -21.41 2.08
N GLY A 71 -17.73 -20.58 2.87
CA GLY A 71 -19.08 -20.88 3.36
C GLY A 71 -20.09 -21.08 2.23
N TYR A 72 -20.06 -20.24 1.21
CA TYR A 72 -20.90 -20.40 0.03
C TYR A 72 -20.63 -21.72 -0.71
N CYS A 73 -19.36 -22.07 -0.91
CA CYS A 73 -18.98 -23.34 -1.52
C CYS A 73 -19.49 -24.55 -0.73
N LEU A 74 -19.36 -24.52 0.60
CA LEU A 74 -19.81 -25.61 1.47
C LEU A 74 -21.32 -25.72 1.54
N LEU A 75 -22.04 -24.60 1.67
CA LEU A 75 -23.51 -24.62 1.91
C LEU A 75 -24.32 -24.71 0.64
N LYS A 76 -23.86 -24.14 -0.46
CA LYS A 76 -24.63 -24.08 -1.71
C LYS A 76 -24.10 -24.99 -2.81
N ILE A 77 -22.79 -25.16 -2.95
CA ILE A 77 -22.23 -25.95 -4.05
C ILE A 77 -22.10 -27.41 -3.66
N LEU A 78 -21.59 -27.73 -2.47
CA LEU A 78 -21.31 -29.10 -2.01
C LEU A 78 -22.54 -30.03 -2.04
N PRO A 79 -23.76 -29.60 -1.62
CA PRO A 79 -24.94 -30.47 -1.63
C PRO A 79 -25.39 -30.91 -3.04
N HIS A 80 -25.07 -30.11 -4.07
CA HIS A 80 -25.52 -30.37 -5.45
C HIS A 80 -24.55 -31.27 -6.25
N ILE A 81 -23.43 -31.66 -5.66
CA ILE A 81 -22.43 -32.50 -6.31
C ILE A 81 -22.72 -33.96 -5.96
N SER A 82 -23.00 -34.79 -6.97
CA SER A 82 -23.28 -36.22 -6.77
C SER A 82 -22.03 -37.10 -6.78
N ARG A 83 -20.96 -36.71 -7.46
CA ARG A 83 -19.71 -37.50 -7.56
C ARG A 83 -18.86 -37.35 -6.28
N SER A 84 -18.49 -38.49 -5.66
CA SER A 84 -17.73 -38.54 -4.41
C SER A 84 -16.35 -37.82 -4.51
N ILE A 85 -15.64 -38.03 -5.61
CA ILE A 85 -14.32 -37.36 -5.83
C ILE A 85 -14.49 -35.86 -5.96
N ALA A 86 -15.51 -35.39 -6.70
CA ALA A 86 -15.78 -33.97 -6.86
C ALA A 86 -16.18 -33.32 -5.52
N LYS A 87 -16.96 -34.02 -4.68
CA LYS A 87 -17.27 -33.58 -3.30
C LYS A 87 -16.01 -33.39 -2.47
N ALA A 88 -15.11 -34.38 -2.49
CA ALA A 88 -13.87 -34.31 -1.74
C ALA A 88 -12.99 -33.13 -2.20
N MET A 89 -12.87 -32.93 -3.52
CA MET A 89 -12.12 -31.80 -4.07
C MET A 89 -12.69 -30.42 -3.65
N VAL A 90 -13.99 -30.24 -3.75
CA VAL A 90 -14.65 -28.97 -3.35
C VAL A 90 -14.51 -28.76 -1.84
N MET A 91 -14.64 -29.82 -1.04
CA MET A 91 -14.45 -29.74 0.41
C MET A 91 -13.02 -29.34 0.79
N ILE A 92 -12.00 -29.98 0.19
CA ILE A 92 -10.58 -29.63 0.42
C ILE A 92 -10.32 -28.19 0.00
N LEU A 93 -10.77 -27.76 -1.19
CA LEU A 93 -10.61 -26.42 -1.68
C LEU A 93 -11.27 -25.38 -0.75
N SER A 94 -12.49 -25.66 -0.29
CA SER A 94 -13.18 -24.76 0.64
C SER A 94 -12.48 -24.64 1.98
N ILE A 95 -11.92 -25.74 2.50
CA ILE A 95 -11.10 -25.72 3.73
C ILE A 95 -9.83 -24.91 3.52
N MET A 96 -9.14 -25.06 2.40
CA MET A 96 -7.94 -24.27 2.09
C MET A 96 -8.25 -22.77 2.01
N ILE A 97 -9.37 -22.40 1.36
CA ILE A 97 -9.83 -21.01 1.27
C ILE A 97 -10.18 -20.48 2.67
N ALA A 98 -10.85 -21.27 3.51
CA ALA A 98 -11.18 -20.87 4.88
C ALA A 98 -9.94 -20.67 5.75
N LEU A 99 -8.97 -21.57 5.65
CA LEU A 99 -7.68 -21.43 6.36
C LEU A 99 -6.91 -20.17 5.90
N GLY A 100 -6.89 -19.91 4.59
CA GLY A 100 -6.31 -18.68 4.04
C GLY A 100 -7.01 -17.43 4.57
N GLY A 101 -8.34 -17.42 4.61
CA GLY A 101 -9.10 -16.30 5.17
C GLY A 101 -8.83 -16.09 6.67
N ALA A 102 -8.81 -17.17 7.45
CA ALA A 102 -8.48 -17.12 8.89
C ALA A 102 -7.03 -16.63 9.12
N TRP A 103 -6.09 -17.08 8.30
CA TRP A 103 -4.71 -16.60 8.34
C TRP A 103 -4.61 -15.08 8.12
N HIS A 104 -5.29 -14.53 7.12
CA HIS A 104 -5.29 -13.10 6.85
C HIS A 104 -5.87 -12.28 8.01
N ILE A 105 -6.96 -12.75 8.63
CA ILE A 105 -7.54 -12.10 9.80
C ILE A 105 -6.58 -12.16 10.99
N ASN A 106 -6.00 -13.33 11.27
CA ASN A 106 -5.03 -13.47 12.36
C ASN A 106 -3.79 -12.59 12.15
N TYR A 107 -3.28 -12.52 10.93
CA TYR A 107 -2.18 -11.62 10.58
C TYR A 107 -2.53 -10.14 10.81
N ALA A 108 -3.74 -9.71 10.43
CA ALA A 108 -4.23 -8.37 10.68
C ALA A 108 -4.33 -8.04 12.17
N LEU A 109 -4.86 -8.99 12.97
CA LEU A 109 -4.96 -8.82 14.43
C LEU A 109 -3.59 -8.78 15.11
N ALA A 110 -2.64 -9.59 14.64
CA ALA A 110 -1.25 -9.55 15.13
C ALA A 110 -0.59 -8.20 14.85
N GLN A 111 -0.82 -7.62 13.67
CA GLN A 111 -0.33 -6.27 13.36
C GLN A 111 -0.93 -5.19 14.26
N MET A 112 -2.20 -5.28 14.65
CA MET A 112 -2.79 -4.34 15.63
C MET A 112 -2.05 -4.35 16.97
N SER A 113 -1.57 -5.49 17.40
CA SER A 113 -0.83 -5.63 18.67
C SER A 113 0.57 -5.02 18.59
N VAL A 114 1.21 -5.07 17.42
CA VAL A 114 2.54 -4.49 17.17
C VAL A 114 2.45 -2.96 17.07
N THR A 115 1.40 -2.42 16.45
CA THR A 115 1.22 -0.97 16.30
C THR A 115 1.12 -0.24 17.65
N GLN A 116 0.68 -0.90 18.72
CA GLN A 116 0.70 -0.33 20.08
C GLN A 116 2.11 -0.24 20.69
N ALA A 117 3.04 -1.10 20.27
CA ALA A 117 4.44 -1.06 20.71
C ALA A 117 5.28 -0.03 19.92
N GLU A 118 4.85 0.32 18.70
CA GLU A 118 5.51 1.30 17.80
C GLU A 118 5.32 2.76 18.19
N GLN A 119 4.49 3.09 19.18
CA GLN A 119 4.32 4.47 19.65
C GLN A 119 5.60 5.07 20.31
N ILE A 120 6.64 4.27 20.49
CA ILE A 120 7.92 4.73 21.08
C ILE A 120 8.75 5.57 20.09
N LEU A 121 8.47 5.49 18.79
CA LEU A 121 9.20 6.20 17.74
C LEU A 121 8.25 7.05 16.87
N ALA A 122 7.37 7.83 17.52
CA ALA A 122 6.38 8.64 16.82
C ALA A 122 7.02 9.70 15.92
N TRP A 123 6.62 9.71 14.63
CA TRP A 123 6.89 10.81 13.73
C TRP A 123 6.08 12.03 14.14
N GLN A 124 6.73 13.18 14.30
CA GLN A 124 6.02 14.43 14.52
C GLN A 124 5.44 14.93 13.22
N GLN A 125 4.10 14.86 13.08
CA GLN A 125 3.43 15.37 11.89
C GLN A 125 3.41 16.90 11.90
N VAL A 126 3.64 17.50 10.73
CA VAL A 126 3.58 18.93 10.45
C VAL A 126 2.95 19.14 9.09
N ASN A 127 2.14 20.20 8.96
CA ASN A 127 1.42 20.51 7.73
C ASN A 127 1.75 21.91 7.20
N THR A 128 2.36 22.76 8.03
CA THR A 128 2.66 24.15 7.71
C THR A 128 4.12 24.50 8.00
N GLU A 129 4.59 25.60 7.45
CA GLU A 129 5.94 26.12 7.70
C GLU A 129 6.15 26.48 9.18
N ASP A 130 5.14 27.10 9.81
CA ASP A 130 5.19 27.47 11.23
C ASP A 130 5.29 26.23 12.14
N GLU A 131 4.57 25.18 11.80
CA GLU A 131 4.64 23.89 12.52
C GLU A 131 6.01 23.25 12.33
N LEU A 132 6.56 23.25 11.11
CA LEU A 132 7.89 22.72 10.82
C LEU A 132 8.97 23.51 11.58
N SER A 133 8.92 24.83 11.54
CA SER A 133 9.87 25.69 12.27
C SER A 133 9.80 25.47 13.78
N SER A 134 8.60 25.31 14.32
CA SER A 134 8.36 25.01 15.73
C SER A 134 8.85 23.60 16.11
N ALA A 135 8.71 22.63 15.21
CA ALA A 135 9.21 21.27 15.41
C ALA A 135 10.74 21.25 15.40
N LEU A 136 11.36 21.92 14.44
CA LEU A 136 12.82 22.06 14.37
C LEU A 136 13.38 22.75 15.61
N ALA A 137 12.73 23.81 16.11
CA ALA A 137 13.16 24.49 17.34
C ALA A 137 13.16 23.56 18.57
N ARG A 138 12.23 22.59 18.65
CA ARG A 138 12.19 21.57 19.72
C ARG A 138 13.34 20.57 19.65
N PHE A 139 13.78 20.23 18.43
CA PHE A 139 14.86 19.28 18.18
C PHE A 139 16.24 19.95 18.03
N LYS A 140 16.41 21.17 18.54
CA LYS A 140 17.67 21.90 18.45
C LYS A 140 18.84 21.09 18.99
N GLY A 141 19.88 20.96 18.19
CA GLY A 141 21.08 20.18 18.52
C GLY A 141 20.96 18.67 18.31
N GLN A 142 19.89 18.24 17.65
CA GLN A 142 19.72 16.86 17.24
C GLN A 142 19.68 16.77 15.72
N THR A 143 20.15 15.67 15.18
CA THR A 143 19.96 15.30 13.79
C THR A 143 18.47 15.07 13.53
N VAL A 144 17.97 15.57 12.41
CA VAL A 144 16.55 15.49 12.07
C VAL A 144 16.38 14.87 10.69
N ILE A 145 15.39 14.02 10.57
CA ILE A 145 14.90 13.54 9.27
C ILE A 145 13.50 14.08 9.06
N ILE A 146 13.26 14.59 7.84
CA ILE A 146 11.95 15.03 7.39
C ILE A 146 11.50 14.12 6.27
N ASP A 147 10.41 13.39 6.50
CA ASP A 147 9.73 12.58 5.49
C ASP A 147 8.59 13.39 4.87
N VAL A 148 8.69 13.66 3.58
CA VAL A 148 7.64 14.35 2.81
C VAL A 148 6.70 13.29 2.25
N TYR A 149 5.49 13.28 2.78
CA TYR A 149 4.50 12.22 2.59
C TYR A 149 3.15 12.77 2.11
N ALA A 150 2.34 11.92 1.50
CA ALA A 150 0.92 12.15 1.27
C ALA A 150 0.18 10.81 1.14
N ASP A 151 -1.07 10.73 1.61
CA ASP A 151 -1.90 9.51 1.52
C ASP A 151 -2.15 9.06 0.08
N TRP A 152 -2.33 10.03 -0.84
CA TRP A 152 -2.53 9.76 -2.27
C TRP A 152 -1.25 9.35 -3.01
N CYS A 153 -0.09 9.41 -2.37
CA CYS A 153 1.20 9.09 -2.97
C CYS A 153 1.44 7.58 -3.01
N VAL A 154 1.17 6.96 -4.14
CA VAL A 154 1.36 5.50 -4.34
C VAL A 154 2.81 5.08 -4.10
N ALA A 155 3.78 5.92 -4.47
CA ALA A 155 5.20 5.65 -4.28
C ALA A 155 5.65 5.75 -2.81
N CYS A 156 4.88 6.42 -1.93
CA CYS A 156 5.14 6.50 -0.49
C CYS A 156 4.75 5.21 0.23
N GLN A 157 3.74 4.49 -0.26
CA GLN A 157 3.19 3.31 0.41
C GLN A 157 4.24 2.21 0.70
N PRO A 158 5.11 1.80 -0.25
CA PRO A 158 6.17 0.84 0.05
C PRO A 158 7.15 1.34 1.11
N ILE A 159 7.44 2.65 1.14
CA ILE A 159 8.34 3.25 2.13
C ILE A 159 7.73 3.14 3.52
N GLU A 160 6.45 3.52 3.67
CA GLU A 160 5.72 3.48 4.93
C GLU A 160 5.51 2.07 5.48
N HIS A 161 5.24 1.11 4.59
CA HIS A 161 4.82 -0.23 5.03
C HIS A 161 5.90 -1.30 4.94
N GLU A 162 6.96 -1.08 4.16
CA GLU A 162 7.99 -2.10 3.91
C GLU A 162 9.39 -1.63 4.30
N VAL A 163 9.70 -0.31 4.23
CA VAL A 163 11.03 0.22 4.54
C VAL A 163 11.12 0.73 5.97
N LEU A 164 10.28 1.70 6.34
CA LEU A 164 10.33 2.34 7.65
C LEU A 164 10.06 1.38 8.83
N PRO A 165 9.15 0.37 8.73
CA PRO A 165 8.88 -0.54 9.84
C PRO A 165 9.95 -1.60 10.08
N ARG A 166 10.96 -1.70 9.21
CA ARG A 166 12.05 -2.68 9.39
C ARG A 166 12.83 -2.41 10.67
N GLU A 167 13.15 -3.46 11.39
CA GLU A 167 13.86 -3.39 12.67
C GLU A 167 15.22 -2.70 12.54
N ASP A 168 15.99 -3.02 11.48
CA ASP A 168 17.28 -2.40 11.20
C ASP A 168 17.17 -0.89 10.93
N VAL A 169 16.11 -0.46 10.24
CA VAL A 169 15.82 0.96 9.97
C VAL A 169 15.37 1.67 11.25
N GLN A 170 14.50 1.05 12.03
CA GLN A 170 14.04 1.60 13.31
C GLN A 170 15.19 1.78 14.30
N ASP A 171 16.11 0.83 14.35
CA ASP A 171 17.31 0.92 15.19
C ASP A 171 18.22 2.07 14.75
N ALA A 172 18.43 2.24 13.45
CA ALA A 172 19.22 3.35 12.91
C ALA A 172 18.58 4.72 13.18
N LEU A 173 17.22 4.78 13.21
CA LEU A 173 16.46 5.99 13.48
C LEU A 173 16.30 6.31 14.98
N ARG A 174 16.74 5.45 15.89
CA ARG A 174 16.42 5.55 17.33
C ARG A 174 16.84 6.87 17.98
N ASN A 175 17.97 7.42 17.56
CA ASN A 175 18.55 8.65 18.11
C ASN A 175 18.38 9.85 17.19
N ILE A 176 17.55 9.76 16.15
CA ILE A 176 17.30 10.80 15.16
C ILE A 176 15.89 11.32 15.35
N ALA A 177 15.74 12.64 15.42
CA ALA A 177 14.44 13.29 15.48
C ALA A 177 13.73 13.12 14.12
N ARG A 178 12.42 12.84 14.16
CA ARG A 178 11.64 12.49 12.98
C ARG A 178 10.46 13.40 12.81
N ILE A 179 10.41 14.05 11.68
CA ILE A 179 9.32 14.93 11.29
C ILE A 179 8.69 14.38 10.02
N LYS A 180 7.37 14.32 9.97
CA LYS A 180 6.62 13.96 8.76
C LYS A 180 5.89 15.19 8.26
N LEU A 181 6.29 15.68 7.09
CA LEU A 181 5.60 16.75 6.38
C LEU A 181 4.48 16.14 5.54
N ASP A 182 3.25 16.30 6.01
CA ASP A 182 2.07 15.72 5.38
C ASP A 182 1.47 16.67 4.35
N LEU A 183 1.48 16.24 3.09
CA LEU A 183 0.91 16.95 1.95
C LEU A 183 -0.43 16.35 1.50
N THR A 184 -1.07 15.51 2.31
CA THR A 184 -2.36 14.85 1.96
C THR A 184 -3.44 15.86 1.65
N ASN A 185 -3.58 16.87 2.52
CA ASN A 185 -4.48 17.99 2.34
C ASN A 185 -3.69 19.22 1.90
N TYR A 186 -3.26 19.19 0.63
CA TYR A 186 -2.42 20.23 0.09
C TYR A 186 -3.11 21.62 0.08
N HIS A 187 -2.41 22.61 0.59
CA HIS A 187 -2.82 24.00 0.60
C HIS A 187 -1.77 24.89 -0.06
N SER A 188 -2.20 25.97 -0.68
CA SER A 188 -1.30 26.94 -1.34
C SER A 188 -0.26 27.57 -0.39
N SER A 189 -0.51 27.56 0.91
CA SER A 189 0.47 27.99 1.93
C SER A 189 1.70 27.07 2.01
N GLN A 190 1.59 25.83 1.53
CA GLN A 190 2.71 24.90 1.47
C GLN A 190 3.62 25.13 0.25
N ASP A 191 3.15 25.89 -0.76
CA ASP A 191 3.92 26.21 -1.97
C ASP A 191 5.25 26.90 -1.66
N GLU A 192 5.22 27.83 -0.73
CA GLU A 192 6.39 28.62 -0.31
C GLU A 192 7.42 27.69 0.35
N LEU A 193 6.97 26.86 1.28
CA LEU A 193 7.79 25.84 1.97
C LEU A 193 8.44 24.89 0.96
N LEU A 194 7.65 24.34 0.03
CA LEU A 194 8.18 23.40 -0.97
C LEU A 194 9.21 24.06 -1.90
N LYS A 195 8.99 25.33 -2.29
CA LYS A 195 9.94 26.09 -3.11
C LYS A 195 11.22 26.39 -2.34
N GLN A 196 11.10 26.84 -1.11
CA GLN A 196 12.24 27.19 -0.25
C GLN A 196 13.16 25.99 -0.05
N TRP A 197 12.58 24.82 0.23
CA TRP A 197 13.31 23.58 0.44
C TRP A 197 13.60 22.82 -0.87
N GLN A 198 13.18 23.37 -2.02
CA GLN A 198 13.30 22.73 -3.35
C GLN A 198 12.78 21.28 -3.35
N ILE A 199 11.62 21.08 -2.75
CA ILE A 199 10.92 19.80 -2.70
C ILE A 199 10.02 19.71 -3.93
N LEU A 200 10.26 18.72 -4.78
CA LEU A 200 9.46 18.49 -5.99
C LEU A 200 8.12 17.79 -5.70
N GLY A 201 8.06 17.07 -4.59
CA GLY A 201 6.88 16.33 -4.14
C GLY A 201 7.22 15.07 -3.35
N PRO A 202 6.20 14.35 -2.86
CA PRO A 202 6.38 13.09 -2.16
C PRO A 202 6.67 11.93 -3.14
N PRO A 203 7.41 10.89 -2.72
CA PRO A 203 8.16 10.83 -1.50
C PRO A 203 9.52 11.54 -1.60
N THR A 204 9.88 12.26 -0.55
CA THR A 204 11.21 12.87 -0.41
C THR A 204 11.65 12.77 1.05
N MET A 205 12.85 12.21 1.28
CA MET A 205 13.46 12.13 2.61
C MET A 205 14.58 13.13 2.68
N ILE A 206 14.47 14.11 3.59
CA ILE A 206 15.44 15.18 3.81
C ILE A 206 16.19 14.89 5.10
N MET A 207 17.50 15.09 5.09
CA MET A 207 18.38 14.84 6.23
C MET A 207 19.03 16.13 6.66
N LEU A 208 18.88 16.47 7.94
CA LEU A 208 19.42 17.66 8.55
C LEU A 208 20.45 17.25 9.61
N ASP A 209 21.56 17.96 9.63
CA ASP A 209 22.56 17.82 10.69
C ASP A 209 22.11 18.48 12.02
N VAL A 210 22.95 18.43 13.04
CA VAL A 210 22.69 19.01 14.36
C VAL A 210 22.48 20.54 14.35
N SER A 211 22.94 21.21 13.29
CA SER A 211 22.71 22.64 13.05
C SER A 211 21.45 22.91 12.25
N HIS A 212 20.70 21.86 11.92
CA HIS A 212 19.53 21.84 11.04
C HIS A 212 19.84 22.33 9.62
N GLN A 213 21.08 22.18 9.17
CA GLN A 213 21.44 22.40 7.78
C GLN A 213 21.21 21.13 6.97
N GLU A 214 20.60 21.30 5.82
CA GLU A 214 20.32 20.16 4.96
C GLU A 214 21.60 19.59 4.33
N GLN A 215 21.78 18.30 4.49
CA GLN A 215 22.79 17.52 3.81
C GLN A 215 22.24 17.04 2.46
N ARG A 216 22.25 17.92 1.45
CA ARG A 216 21.58 17.68 0.15
C ARG A 216 22.07 16.43 -0.58
N GLU A 217 23.32 16.05 -0.38
CA GLU A 217 23.91 14.84 -0.97
C GLU A 217 23.27 13.56 -0.42
N LEU A 218 22.70 13.65 0.78
CA LEU A 218 22.03 12.53 1.44
C LEU A 218 20.53 12.45 1.15
N ARG A 219 19.96 13.50 0.54
CA ARG A 219 18.53 13.54 0.21
C ARG A 219 18.14 12.34 -0.67
N LEU A 220 17.02 11.69 -0.33
CA LEU A 220 16.41 10.66 -1.14
C LEU A 220 15.11 11.20 -1.76
N THR A 221 14.98 11.09 -3.07
CA THR A 221 13.79 11.53 -3.81
C THR A 221 13.24 10.37 -4.64
N GLY A 222 11.93 10.17 -4.63
CA GLY A 222 11.29 9.01 -5.24
C GLY A 222 11.38 7.77 -4.35
N THR A 223 11.10 6.60 -4.92
CA THR A 223 11.16 5.33 -4.17
C THR A 223 12.59 4.93 -3.86
N PHE A 224 12.84 4.49 -2.64
CA PHE A 224 14.13 4.00 -2.18
C PHE A 224 13.99 2.73 -1.35
N SER A 225 15.05 1.95 -1.28
CA SER A 225 15.12 0.72 -0.48
C SER A 225 15.64 1.01 0.94
N ALA A 226 15.40 0.05 1.85
CA ALA A 226 15.96 0.12 3.21
C ALA A 226 17.49 0.23 3.21
N ALA A 227 18.17 -0.49 2.31
CA ALA A 227 19.63 -0.43 2.19
C ALA A 227 20.13 0.98 1.79
N GLN A 228 19.42 1.66 0.89
CA GLN A 228 19.74 3.04 0.51
C GLN A 228 19.53 4.00 1.69
N LEU A 229 18.42 3.86 2.41
CA LEU A 229 18.16 4.70 3.59
C LEU A 229 19.22 4.48 4.66
N LEU A 230 19.52 3.23 5.02
CA LEU A 230 20.57 2.91 6.02
C LEU A 230 21.93 3.47 5.65
N ALA A 231 22.35 3.36 4.38
CA ALA A 231 23.60 3.93 3.92
C ALA A 231 23.66 5.46 4.07
N ARG A 232 22.54 6.18 3.84
CA ARG A 232 22.46 7.63 4.04
C ARG A 232 22.46 8.01 5.53
N LEU A 233 21.79 7.23 6.37
CA LEU A 233 21.79 7.44 7.82
C LEU A 233 23.18 7.24 8.42
N GLU A 234 23.92 6.24 7.96
CA GLU A 234 25.30 6.02 8.38
C GLU A 234 26.21 7.19 7.99
N GLN A 235 26.08 7.70 6.76
CA GLN A 235 26.83 8.88 6.30
C GLN A 235 26.48 10.12 7.13
N LEU A 236 25.21 10.34 7.44
CA LEU A 236 24.74 11.45 8.27
C LEU A 236 25.37 11.42 9.67
N GLN A 237 25.39 10.24 10.31
CA GLN A 237 25.98 10.06 11.64
C GLN A 237 27.52 10.12 11.65
N THR A 238 28.17 9.79 10.53
CA THR A 238 29.63 9.82 10.41
C THR A 238 30.13 11.23 10.18
N GLY A 239 29.43 12.04 9.38
CA GLY A 239 29.74 13.45 9.14
C GLY A 239 29.64 14.36 10.38
N GLU A 240 28.93 13.90 11.43
CA GLU A 240 28.84 14.61 12.71
C GLU A 240 30.08 14.39 13.61
N ARG A 241 30.96 13.46 13.27
CA ARG A 241 32.15 13.11 14.09
C ARG A 241 33.44 13.81 13.64
N GLU A 242 33.41 14.51 12.51
CA GLU A 242 34.51 15.34 12.01
C GLU A 242 34.29 16.83 12.33
#